data_3da7cdb5720cb916a2045a6b1397760d
#
_entry.id   3da7cdb5720cb916a2045a6b1397760d
#
_cell.length_a   1.000
_cell.length_b   1.000
_cell.length_c   1.000
_cell.angle_alpha   90.00
_cell.angle_beta   90.00
_cell.angle_gamma   90.00
#
_symmetry.space_group_name_H-M   'P 1'
#
loop_
_entity.id
_entity.type
_entity.pdbx_description
1 polymer ?
#
loop_
_entity_poly.entity_id
_entity_poly.type
_entity_poly.pdbx_seq_one_letter_code
_entity_poly.pdbx_strand_id
1 'polypeptide(L)'
;MIRTSIIIFTILFSCISQAEEITADLRPSDPMGISQVVMKSMPVAVQNLLQYAMSNEGVVYHKGGTTPEKGFDCSGFVRYVFDRVQGVTLPHSAQALSQIGDRIKTTDLLPGDLVFFRFMRSTISHVGIYLGNNEFIHASSTRTGSVVISNLTDSYWAKHFALVRRLDFPVVENTTHPDSLSPSSTFHLESNLPSLSNN
;
A
#
# COMPACT_ATOMS: atom_id res chain seq x y z
N MET A 1 -30.42 -26.75 -65.37
CA MET A 1 -28.99 -26.63 -65.05
C MET A 1 -28.81 -25.50 -64.05
N ILE A 2 -29.10 -25.77 -62.77
CA ILE A 2 -28.97 -24.80 -61.66
C ILE A 2 -28.56 -25.62 -60.44
N ARG A 3 -27.26 -25.79 -60.23
CA ARG A 3 -26.73 -26.51 -59.05
C ARG A 3 -25.23 -26.19 -58.86
N THR A 4 -24.79 -24.95 -58.76
CA THR A 4 -23.40 -24.68 -58.32
C THR A 4 -23.21 -23.27 -57.74
N SER A 5 -24.15 -22.71 -57.03
CA SER A 5 -23.99 -21.35 -56.48
C SER A 5 -24.33 -21.17 -55.01
N ILE A 6 -24.42 -22.25 -54.22
CA ILE A 6 -24.84 -22.15 -52.80
C ILE A 6 -23.72 -22.50 -51.81
N ILE A 7 -22.55 -22.92 -52.25
CA ILE A 7 -21.48 -23.43 -51.31
C ILE A 7 -20.44 -22.36 -50.96
N ILE A 8 -20.42 -21.19 -51.59
CA ILE A 8 -19.37 -20.15 -51.35
C ILE A 8 -19.82 -19.13 -50.28
N PHE A 9 -21.10 -19.14 -49.85
CA PHE A 9 -21.57 -18.13 -48.88
C PHE A 9 -21.51 -18.54 -47.40
N THR A 10 -21.11 -19.77 -47.10
CA THR A 10 -21.08 -20.28 -45.72
C THR A 10 -19.69 -20.28 -45.06
N ILE A 11 -18.63 -19.89 -45.78
CA ILE A 11 -17.25 -19.90 -45.20
C ILE A 11 -16.79 -18.48 -44.78
N LEU A 12 -17.49 -17.42 -45.16
CA LEU A 12 -17.13 -16.04 -44.79
C LEU A 12 -17.79 -15.50 -43.52
N PHE A 13 -18.60 -16.31 -42.84
CA PHE A 13 -19.30 -15.87 -41.63
C PHE A 13 -18.71 -16.45 -40.31
N SER A 14 -17.57 -17.15 -40.37
CA SER A 14 -16.97 -17.81 -39.21
C SER A 14 -15.69 -17.14 -38.68
N CYS A 15 -15.39 -15.92 -39.10
CA CYS A 15 -14.16 -15.22 -38.66
C CYS A 15 -14.42 -13.86 -37.98
N ILE A 16 -15.64 -13.61 -37.53
CA ILE A 16 -15.97 -12.40 -36.76
C ILE A 16 -16.69 -12.83 -35.48
N SER A 17 -15.94 -13.47 -34.59
CA SER A 17 -16.43 -13.69 -33.23
C SER A 17 -15.27 -14.02 -32.30
N GLN A 18 -14.34 -13.11 -32.11
CA GLN A 18 -13.47 -13.03 -30.93
C GLN A 18 -12.88 -11.61 -30.82
N ALA A 19 -13.72 -10.58 -30.91
CA ALA A 19 -13.47 -9.38 -30.16
C ALA A 19 -14.13 -9.62 -28.82
N GLU A 20 -13.41 -10.25 -27.88
CA GLU A 20 -13.81 -10.23 -26.48
C GLU A 20 -13.91 -8.77 -26.07
N GLU A 21 -15.15 -8.33 -25.89
CA GLU A 21 -15.47 -7.12 -25.16
C GLU A 21 -14.76 -7.17 -23.80
N ILE A 22 -13.66 -6.44 -23.70
CA ILE A 22 -13.20 -5.94 -22.41
C ILE A 22 -14.20 -4.84 -22.02
N THR A 23 -15.44 -5.22 -21.79
CA THR A 23 -16.36 -4.41 -21.00
C THR A 23 -15.83 -4.48 -19.57
N ALA A 24 -15.04 -3.47 -19.20
CA ALA A 24 -14.71 -3.22 -17.82
C ALA A 24 -16.03 -3.23 -17.05
N ASP A 25 -16.24 -4.27 -16.24
CA ASP A 25 -17.31 -4.36 -15.25
C ASP A 25 -17.06 -3.24 -14.22
N LEU A 26 -17.47 -2.03 -14.57
CA LEU A 26 -17.55 -0.89 -13.67
C LEU A 26 -18.70 -1.16 -12.72
N ARG A 27 -18.47 -2.00 -11.71
CA ARG A 27 -19.39 -2.11 -10.58
C ARG A 27 -19.37 -0.79 -9.81
N PRO A 28 -20.52 -0.09 -9.68
CA PRO A 28 -20.60 1.20 -8.99
C PRO A 28 -20.41 1.11 -7.47
N SER A 29 -19.90 0.00 -6.94
CA SER A 29 -19.85 -0.28 -5.51
C SER A 29 -18.47 -0.67 -4.99
N ASP A 30 -17.39 -0.36 -5.71
CA ASP A 30 -16.06 -0.49 -5.12
C ASP A 30 -15.82 0.70 -4.17
N PRO A 31 -15.78 0.46 -2.85
CA PRO A 31 -15.56 1.53 -1.86
C PRO A 31 -14.19 2.21 -2.00
N MET A 32 -13.38 1.79 -2.96
CA MET A 32 -12.02 2.26 -3.17
C MET A 32 -11.83 3.21 -4.36
N GLY A 33 -12.77 3.31 -5.31
CA GLY A 33 -12.54 4.12 -6.53
C GLY A 33 -11.30 3.72 -7.36
N ILE A 34 -10.49 2.79 -6.86
CA ILE A 34 -9.33 2.23 -7.56
C ILE A 34 -9.82 1.00 -8.32
N SER A 35 -9.78 1.07 -9.64
CA SER A 35 -10.11 -0.09 -10.49
C SER A 35 -9.32 -1.32 -10.01
N GLN A 36 -9.98 -2.47 -9.85
CA GLN A 36 -9.33 -3.74 -9.48
C GLN A 36 -8.15 -4.10 -10.40
N VAL A 37 -8.20 -3.63 -11.65
CA VAL A 37 -7.12 -3.78 -12.62
C VAL A 37 -5.87 -3.01 -12.18
N VAL A 38 -6.03 -1.78 -11.67
CA VAL A 38 -4.92 -0.96 -11.18
C VAL A 38 -4.33 -1.56 -9.91
N MET A 39 -5.18 -2.03 -8.98
CA MET A 39 -4.71 -2.74 -7.77
C MET A 39 -3.88 -3.96 -8.13
N LYS A 40 -4.35 -4.79 -9.06
CA LYS A 40 -3.66 -6.01 -9.48
C LYS A 40 -2.30 -5.77 -10.15
N SER A 41 -2.09 -4.60 -10.72
CA SER A 41 -0.81 -4.21 -11.35
C SER A 41 0.23 -3.66 -10.36
N MET A 42 -0.16 -3.38 -9.11
CA MET A 42 0.75 -2.88 -8.08
C MET A 42 1.56 -4.02 -7.46
N PRO A 43 2.76 -3.73 -6.89
CA PRO A 43 3.46 -4.70 -6.06
C PRO A 43 2.59 -5.23 -4.92
N VAL A 44 2.63 -6.54 -4.64
CA VAL A 44 1.81 -7.17 -3.59
C VAL A 44 2.00 -6.50 -2.23
N ALA A 45 3.21 -6.06 -1.92
CA ALA A 45 3.51 -5.32 -0.69
C ALA A 45 2.70 -4.03 -0.55
N VAL A 46 2.53 -3.29 -1.66
CA VAL A 46 1.71 -2.06 -1.69
C VAL A 46 0.23 -2.42 -1.57
N GLN A 47 -0.24 -3.45 -2.29
CA GLN A 47 -1.64 -3.90 -2.18
C GLN A 47 -2.00 -4.23 -0.73
N ASN A 48 -1.16 -5.03 -0.05
CA ASN A 48 -1.34 -5.41 1.35
C ASN A 48 -1.35 -4.17 2.27
N LEU A 49 -0.44 -3.21 2.02
CA LEU A 49 -0.38 -1.96 2.79
C LEU A 49 -1.69 -1.17 2.70
N LEU A 50 -2.19 -0.97 1.49
CA LEU A 50 -3.43 -0.21 1.27
C LEU A 50 -4.64 -0.93 1.85
N GLN A 51 -4.75 -2.24 1.61
CA GLN A 51 -5.84 -3.05 2.15
C GLN A 51 -5.86 -3.01 3.68
N TYR A 52 -4.68 -3.14 4.30
CA TYR A 52 -4.58 -3.07 5.76
C TYR A 52 -4.86 -1.67 6.31
N ALA A 53 -4.41 -0.62 5.62
CA ALA A 53 -4.74 0.75 5.99
C ALA A 53 -6.25 0.97 6.00
N MET A 54 -6.96 0.54 4.95
CA MET A 54 -8.41 0.70 4.83
C MET A 54 -9.20 -0.15 5.81
N SER A 55 -8.71 -1.33 6.20
CA SER A 55 -9.37 -2.14 7.24
C SER A 55 -9.45 -1.44 8.60
N ASN A 56 -8.71 -0.34 8.79
CA ASN A 56 -8.75 0.49 9.99
C ASN A 56 -9.66 1.74 9.84
N GLU A 57 -10.38 1.89 8.72
CA GLU A 57 -11.33 3.00 8.55
C GLU A 57 -12.39 3.00 9.66
N GLY A 58 -12.72 4.16 10.17
CA GLY A 58 -13.66 4.34 11.28
C GLY A 58 -13.03 4.20 12.69
N VAL A 59 -11.80 3.69 12.82
CA VAL A 59 -11.13 3.66 14.13
C VAL A 59 -10.99 5.09 14.66
N VAL A 60 -11.40 5.31 15.92
CA VAL A 60 -11.44 6.63 16.53
C VAL A 60 -10.07 7.31 16.59
N TYR A 61 -10.08 8.64 16.42
CA TYR A 61 -8.88 9.43 16.65
C TYR A 61 -8.60 9.56 18.14
N HIS A 62 -7.37 9.31 18.54
CA HIS A 62 -6.88 9.57 19.89
C HIS A 62 -5.48 10.20 19.80
N LYS A 63 -5.28 11.36 20.42
CA LYS A 63 -3.98 12.03 20.42
C LYS A 63 -2.93 11.14 21.09
N GLY A 64 -1.84 10.84 20.38
CA GLY A 64 -0.80 9.91 20.83
C GLY A 64 -1.19 8.43 20.71
N GLY A 65 -2.34 8.13 20.12
CA GLY A 65 -2.81 6.76 19.92
C GLY A 65 -2.04 6.00 18.84
N THR A 66 -1.81 4.71 19.05
CA THR A 66 -0.96 3.85 18.21
C THR A 66 -1.57 2.49 17.93
N THR A 67 -2.76 2.19 18.43
CA THR A 67 -3.44 0.89 18.23
C THR A 67 -4.93 1.08 17.95
N PRO A 68 -5.60 0.15 17.25
CA PRO A 68 -7.02 0.24 16.98
C PRO A 68 -7.89 0.35 18.24
N GLU A 69 -7.51 -0.36 19.31
CA GLU A 69 -8.27 -0.43 20.56
C GLU A 69 -8.24 0.89 21.35
N LYS A 70 -7.12 1.62 21.25
CA LYS A 70 -6.93 2.90 21.93
C LYS A 70 -7.20 4.09 21.04
N GLY A 71 -7.38 3.85 19.74
CA GLY A 71 -7.47 4.88 18.71
C GLY A 71 -6.09 5.26 18.15
N PHE A 72 -6.09 6.06 17.11
CA PHE A 72 -4.89 6.53 16.41
C PHE A 72 -4.78 8.05 16.39
N ASP A 73 -3.55 8.59 16.50
CA ASP A 73 -3.24 9.85 15.86
C ASP A 73 -2.71 9.63 14.42
N CYS A 74 -2.47 10.70 13.66
CA CYS A 74 -2.09 10.58 12.26
C CYS A 74 -0.78 9.81 12.06
N SER A 75 0.23 10.04 12.87
CA SER A 75 1.52 9.35 12.80
C SER A 75 1.50 7.96 13.42
N GLY A 76 0.70 7.75 14.44
CA GLY A 76 0.45 6.44 15.06
C GLY A 76 -0.24 5.48 14.11
N PHE A 77 -1.23 5.97 13.35
CA PHE A 77 -1.88 5.20 12.29
C PHE A 77 -0.89 4.74 11.21
N VAL A 78 -0.12 5.68 10.64
CA VAL A 78 0.89 5.35 9.63
C VAL A 78 1.89 4.34 10.17
N ARG A 79 2.46 4.61 11.35
CA ARG A 79 3.40 3.69 12.00
C ARG A 79 2.81 2.29 12.18
N TYR A 80 1.58 2.19 12.68
CA TYR A 80 0.90 0.92 12.92
C TYR A 80 0.73 0.11 11.63
N VAL A 81 0.26 0.75 10.55
CA VAL A 81 0.05 0.08 9.26
C VAL A 81 1.38 -0.46 8.71
N PHE A 82 2.44 0.35 8.72
CA PHE A 82 3.75 -0.07 8.21
C PHE A 82 4.42 -1.15 9.06
N ASP A 83 4.30 -1.06 10.37
CA ASP A 83 4.81 -2.08 11.29
C ASP A 83 4.15 -3.44 11.04
N ARG A 84 2.82 -3.45 10.87
CA ARG A 84 2.04 -4.68 10.67
C ARG A 84 2.24 -5.32 9.30
N VAL A 85 2.42 -4.54 8.25
CA VAL A 85 2.50 -5.06 6.88
C VAL A 85 3.93 -5.26 6.43
N GLN A 86 4.84 -4.38 6.83
CA GLN A 86 6.23 -4.36 6.38
C GLN A 86 7.24 -4.73 7.48
N GLY A 87 6.80 -4.88 8.73
CA GLY A 87 7.69 -5.13 9.86
C GLY A 87 8.61 -3.94 10.18
N VAL A 88 8.29 -2.74 9.72
CA VAL A 88 9.14 -1.55 9.87
C VAL A 88 8.60 -0.62 10.94
N THR A 89 9.41 -0.38 11.97
CA THR A 89 9.06 0.57 13.02
C THR A 89 9.41 1.99 12.61
N LEU A 90 8.39 2.79 12.30
CA LEU A 90 8.52 4.19 11.91
C LEU A 90 8.49 5.15 13.11
N PRO A 91 9.04 6.39 12.99
CA PRO A 91 8.90 7.42 14.01
C PRO A 91 7.45 7.79 14.28
N HIS A 92 7.10 8.04 15.57
CA HIS A 92 5.76 8.49 15.98
C HIS A 92 5.66 10.01 15.97
N SER A 93 5.90 10.63 14.82
CA SER A 93 5.77 12.08 14.60
C SER A 93 5.68 12.38 13.12
N ALA A 94 4.67 13.13 12.68
CA ALA A 94 4.53 13.54 11.29
C ALA A 94 5.77 14.35 10.81
N GLN A 95 6.33 15.20 11.67
CA GLN A 95 7.56 15.95 11.38
C GLN A 95 8.75 15.01 11.15
N ALA A 96 8.96 14.00 12.00
CA ALA A 96 10.05 13.05 11.84
C ALA A 96 9.84 12.13 10.61
N LEU A 97 8.61 11.66 10.37
CA LEU A 97 8.25 10.90 9.17
C LEU A 97 8.54 11.68 7.88
N SER A 98 8.36 13.00 7.90
CA SER A 98 8.65 13.85 6.74
C SER A 98 10.13 13.98 6.39
N GLN A 99 11.04 13.47 7.20
CA GLN A 99 12.49 13.51 7.00
C GLN A 99 13.07 12.19 6.48
N ILE A 100 12.29 11.12 6.44
CA ILE A 100 12.74 9.80 5.99
C ILE A 100 12.18 9.46 4.61
N GLY A 101 12.86 8.55 3.90
CA GLY A 101 12.52 8.14 2.54
C GLY A 101 12.82 9.22 1.48
N ASP A 102 12.47 8.91 0.23
CA ASP A 102 12.71 9.78 -0.91
C ASP A 102 11.66 10.87 -1.03
N ARG A 103 12.11 12.07 -1.40
CA ARG A 103 11.20 13.16 -1.72
C ARG A 103 10.64 13.00 -3.12
N ILE A 104 9.33 12.84 -3.24
CA ILE A 104 8.63 12.63 -4.49
C ILE A 104 7.96 13.94 -4.96
N LYS A 105 7.98 14.18 -6.27
CA LYS A 105 7.19 15.26 -6.88
C LYS A 105 5.72 14.88 -6.87
N THR A 106 4.84 15.85 -6.77
CA THR A 106 3.38 15.62 -6.77
C THR A 106 2.88 14.94 -8.05
N THR A 107 3.58 15.16 -9.17
CA THR A 107 3.29 14.50 -10.46
C THR A 107 3.61 13.01 -10.47
N ASP A 108 4.44 12.55 -9.55
CA ASP A 108 5.01 11.20 -9.51
C ASP A 108 4.43 10.38 -8.33
N LEU A 109 3.32 10.86 -7.75
CA LEU A 109 2.61 10.20 -6.65
C LEU A 109 2.17 8.80 -7.04
N LEU A 110 2.50 7.82 -6.20
CA LEU A 110 2.06 6.44 -6.33
C LEU A 110 1.35 5.98 -5.05
N PRO A 111 0.39 5.06 -5.14
CA PRO A 111 -0.23 4.47 -3.97
C PRO A 111 0.80 3.90 -2.99
N GLY A 112 0.61 4.17 -1.69
CA GLY A 112 1.56 3.83 -0.63
C GLY A 112 2.50 4.97 -0.24
N ASP A 113 2.60 6.05 -1.03
CA ASP A 113 3.36 7.24 -0.66
C ASP A 113 2.76 7.92 0.58
N LEU A 114 3.60 8.53 1.39
CA LEU A 114 3.17 9.36 2.51
C LEU A 114 2.96 10.80 2.06
N VAL A 115 1.76 11.32 2.29
CA VAL A 115 1.39 12.71 2.00
C VAL A 115 1.37 13.52 3.29
N PHE A 116 1.99 14.70 3.27
CA PHE A 116 2.20 15.51 4.45
C PHE A 116 1.54 16.88 4.33
N PHE A 117 1.01 17.37 5.46
CA PHE A 117 0.32 18.64 5.52
C PHE A 117 0.88 19.55 6.63
N ARG A 118 0.77 20.86 6.40
CA ARG A 118 1.23 21.90 7.29
C ARG A 118 0.08 22.82 7.64
N PHE A 119 -0.45 22.70 8.85
CA PHE A 119 -1.50 23.60 9.36
C PHE A 119 -0.94 24.84 10.07
N MET A 120 0.32 24.77 10.52
CA MET A 120 1.06 25.87 11.10
C MET A 120 2.27 26.25 10.24
N ARG A 121 2.72 27.50 10.30
CA ARG A 121 3.66 28.09 9.33
C ARG A 121 5.00 27.33 9.16
N SER A 122 5.51 26.66 10.19
CA SER A 122 6.87 26.14 10.18
C SER A 122 7.01 24.62 10.31
N THR A 123 5.93 23.90 10.66
CA THR A 123 6.06 22.50 11.06
C THR A 123 5.07 21.60 10.32
N ILE A 124 5.56 20.46 9.83
CA ILE A 124 4.70 19.38 9.33
C ILE A 124 3.92 18.83 10.53
N SER A 125 2.61 18.87 10.45
CA SER A 125 1.72 18.57 11.57
C SER A 125 0.73 17.44 11.30
N HIS A 126 0.70 16.93 10.05
CA HIS A 126 -0.21 15.85 9.69
C HIS A 126 0.38 14.99 8.56
N VAL A 127 -0.05 13.71 8.53
CA VAL A 127 0.39 12.72 7.57
C VAL A 127 -0.75 11.75 7.24
N GLY A 128 -0.78 11.27 6.00
CA GLY A 128 -1.65 10.19 5.53
C GLY A 128 -0.94 9.30 4.52
N ILE A 129 -1.58 8.20 4.14
CA ILE A 129 -1.13 7.24 3.12
C ILE A 129 -1.93 7.48 1.85
N TYR A 130 -1.24 7.74 0.75
CA TYR A 130 -1.89 7.97 -0.55
C TYR A 130 -2.45 6.65 -1.11
N LEU A 131 -3.70 6.69 -1.57
CA LEU A 131 -4.41 5.52 -2.11
C LEU A 131 -4.40 5.48 -3.65
N GLY A 132 -4.13 6.60 -4.31
CA GLY A 132 -4.37 6.82 -5.73
C GLY A 132 -5.56 7.76 -5.96
N ASN A 133 -5.81 8.17 -7.20
CA ASN A 133 -6.97 8.99 -7.61
C ASN A 133 -7.17 10.27 -6.77
N ASN A 134 -6.08 10.89 -6.31
CA ASN A 134 -6.07 12.01 -5.36
C ASN A 134 -6.64 11.69 -3.97
N GLU A 135 -6.86 10.45 -3.63
CA GLU A 135 -7.36 10.04 -2.32
C GLU A 135 -6.21 9.63 -1.39
N PHE A 136 -6.40 9.87 -0.10
CA PHE A 136 -5.50 9.43 0.95
C PHE A 136 -6.26 9.07 2.21
N ILE A 137 -5.75 8.08 2.95
CA ILE A 137 -6.31 7.64 4.23
C ILE A 137 -5.47 8.17 5.39
N HIS A 138 -6.13 8.67 6.43
CA HIS A 138 -5.46 9.25 7.58
C HIS A 138 -6.34 9.23 8.84
N ALA A 139 -5.73 9.27 10.03
CA ALA A 139 -6.47 9.50 11.27
C ALA A 139 -6.71 10.99 11.45
N SER A 140 -7.98 11.42 11.29
CA SER A 140 -8.40 12.82 11.34
C SER A 140 -8.81 13.23 12.75
N SER A 141 -8.22 14.31 13.26
CA SER A 141 -8.65 14.94 14.52
C SER A 141 -9.82 15.92 14.38
N THR A 142 -10.31 16.13 13.13
CA THR A 142 -11.38 17.05 12.83
C THR A 142 -12.77 16.42 12.99
N ARG A 143 -13.78 16.90 12.28
CA ARG A 143 -15.20 16.56 12.44
C ARG A 143 -15.54 15.08 12.56
N THR A 144 -14.77 14.19 11.94
CA THR A 144 -15.02 12.75 12.00
C THR A 144 -14.42 12.11 13.24
N GLY A 145 -13.29 12.63 13.74
CA GLY A 145 -12.60 12.06 14.90
C GLY A 145 -12.17 10.61 14.71
N SER A 146 -11.87 10.19 13.48
CA SER A 146 -11.55 8.80 13.14
C SER A 146 -10.62 8.67 11.93
N VAL A 147 -10.21 7.45 11.61
CA VAL A 147 -9.55 7.12 10.35
C VAL A 147 -10.55 7.25 9.21
N VAL A 148 -10.22 8.07 8.21
CA VAL A 148 -11.09 8.39 7.07
C VAL A 148 -10.29 8.54 5.78
N ILE A 149 -10.98 8.42 4.65
CA ILE A 149 -10.46 8.79 3.33
C ILE A 149 -10.83 10.25 3.05
N SER A 150 -9.86 11.00 2.53
CA SER A 150 -10.02 12.39 2.08
C SER A 150 -9.40 12.60 0.71
N ASN A 151 -9.77 13.68 0.02
CA ASN A 151 -9.28 13.98 -1.31
C ASN A 151 -8.29 15.15 -1.30
N LEU A 152 -7.12 14.99 -1.95
CA LEU A 152 -6.08 16.01 -2.05
C LEU A 152 -6.53 17.27 -2.79
N THR A 153 -7.55 17.17 -3.66
CA THR A 153 -8.09 18.29 -4.43
C THR A 153 -9.08 19.14 -3.64
N ASP A 154 -9.57 18.65 -2.51
CA ASP A 154 -10.40 19.44 -1.61
C ASP A 154 -9.64 20.69 -1.16
N SER A 155 -10.29 21.84 -1.21
CA SER A 155 -9.68 23.14 -0.94
C SER A 155 -8.94 23.21 0.40
N TYR A 156 -9.46 22.53 1.41
CA TYR A 156 -8.82 22.42 2.72
C TYR A 156 -7.48 21.68 2.64
N TRP A 157 -7.44 20.51 2.01
CA TRP A 157 -6.24 19.70 1.92
C TRP A 157 -5.23 20.28 0.94
N ALA A 158 -5.68 20.75 -0.22
CA ALA A 158 -4.84 21.39 -1.24
C ALA A 158 -4.08 22.62 -0.67
N LYS A 159 -4.76 23.44 0.15
CA LYS A 159 -4.16 24.62 0.80
C LYS A 159 -3.03 24.25 1.79
N HIS A 160 -3.15 23.10 2.45
CA HIS A 160 -2.22 22.70 3.52
C HIS A 160 -1.20 21.65 3.08
N PHE A 161 -1.33 21.16 1.85
CA PHE A 161 -0.38 20.19 1.29
C PHE A 161 1.07 20.73 1.31
N ALA A 162 2.02 19.89 1.72
CA ALA A 162 3.40 20.33 1.93
C ALA A 162 4.42 19.53 1.11
N LEU A 163 4.38 18.21 1.18
CA LEU A 163 5.34 17.35 0.49
C LEU A 163 4.87 15.88 0.47
N VAL A 164 5.60 15.08 -0.30
CA VAL A 164 5.43 13.63 -0.40
C VAL A 164 6.73 12.93 -0.04
N ARG A 165 6.63 11.78 0.61
CA ARG A 165 7.73 10.85 0.84
C ARG A 165 7.36 9.45 0.37
N ARG A 166 8.27 8.79 -0.33
CA ARG A 166 8.21 7.36 -0.62
C ARG A 166 9.18 6.64 0.28
N LEU A 167 8.70 5.61 0.95
CA LEU A 167 9.53 4.73 1.75
C LEU A 167 9.85 3.49 0.91
N ASP A 168 11.13 3.24 0.67
CA ASP A 168 11.57 2.02 0.01
C ASP A 168 11.52 0.87 1.01
N PHE A 169 10.73 -0.14 0.70
CA PHE A 169 10.71 -1.38 1.46
C PHE A 169 11.33 -2.48 0.62
N PRO A 170 12.15 -3.35 1.22
CA PRO A 170 12.60 -4.53 0.51
C PRO A 170 11.35 -5.33 0.11
N VAL A 171 11.16 -5.50 -1.19
CA VAL A 171 10.18 -6.43 -1.72
C VAL A 171 10.61 -7.81 -1.22
N VAL A 172 9.92 -8.35 -0.22
CA VAL A 172 10.04 -9.77 0.10
C VAL A 172 9.36 -10.48 -1.07
N GLU A 173 10.14 -10.76 -2.11
CA GLU A 173 9.70 -11.71 -3.12
C GLU A 173 9.46 -13.02 -2.38
N ASN A 174 8.20 -13.42 -2.26
CA ASN A 174 7.83 -14.78 -1.91
C ASN A 174 8.31 -15.67 -3.05
N THR A 175 9.60 -15.93 -3.09
CA THR A 175 10.12 -17.08 -3.81
C THR A 175 9.69 -18.32 -3.03
N THR A 176 8.45 -18.74 -3.27
CA THR A 176 8.07 -20.13 -3.06
C THR A 176 8.86 -20.97 -4.05
N HIS A 177 10.12 -21.21 -3.71
CA HIS A 177 10.88 -22.29 -4.32
C HIS A 177 10.67 -23.53 -3.44
N PRO A 178 9.91 -24.56 -3.89
CA PRO A 178 9.65 -25.75 -3.09
C PRO A 178 10.82 -26.72 -3.04
N ASP A 179 12.03 -26.36 -3.47
CA ASP A 179 13.17 -27.25 -3.53
C ASP A 179 14.43 -26.64 -2.91
N SER A 180 14.50 -26.57 -1.58
CA SER A 180 15.79 -26.60 -0.89
C SER A 180 15.65 -27.02 0.58
N LEU A 181 15.01 -28.17 0.80
CA LEU A 181 15.23 -28.94 2.03
C LEU A 181 16.37 -29.92 1.76
N SER A 182 17.60 -29.45 1.84
CA SER A 182 18.76 -30.30 1.95
C SER A 182 19.25 -30.22 3.40
N PRO A 183 19.10 -31.30 4.19
CA PRO A 183 19.64 -31.35 5.56
C PRO A 183 21.07 -31.88 5.49
N SER A 184 22.07 -31.03 5.48
CA SER A 184 23.42 -31.41 5.88
C SER A 184 24.31 -30.20 6.15
N SER A 185 24.36 -29.81 7.39
CA SER A 185 25.60 -29.35 8.00
C SER A 185 25.57 -29.69 9.49
N THR A 186 26.19 -30.83 9.75
CA THR A 186 26.59 -31.31 11.06
C THR A 186 27.42 -30.22 11.75
N PHE A 187 26.89 -29.63 12.81
CA PHE A 187 27.66 -28.79 13.70
C PHE A 187 28.57 -29.69 14.53
N HIS A 188 29.86 -29.68 14.20
CA HIS A 188 30.91 -30.19 15.08
C HIS A 188 31.08 -29.18 16.22
N LEU A 189 30.63 -29.59 17.39
CA LEU A 189 31.00 -28.96 18.65
C LEU A 189 32.40 -29.44 19.01
N GLU A 190 33.42 -28.66 18.70
CA GLU A 190 34.74 -28.83 19.35
C GLU A 190 34.72 -28.11 20.68
N SER A 191 34.77 -28.96 21.71
CA SER A 191 35.00 -28.63 23.12
C SER A 191 36.43 -28.20 23.32
N ASN A 192 36.71 -26.90 23.41
CA ASN A 192 37.97 -26.41 24.00
C ASN A 192 37.71 -25.88 25.39
N LEU A 193 37.86 -26.76 26.38
CA LEU A 193 38.05 -26.46 27.79
C LEU A 193 39.54 -26.18 28.04
N PRO A 194 39.95 -25.03 28.59
CA PRO A 194 41.29 -24.89 29.13
C PRO A 194 41.36 -25.53 30.53
N SER A 195 42.32 -26.44 30.66
CA SER A 195 42.69 -27.08 31.91
C SER A 195 43.21 -26.07 32.92
N LEU A 196 42.55 -25.99 34.07
CA LEU A 196 43.14 -25.36 35.28
C LEU A 196 44.14 -26.31 35.85
N SER A 197 45.45 -26.01 35.78
CA SER A 197 46.49 -26.64 36.63
C SER A 197 46.68 -25.80 37.88
N ASN A 198 46.49 -26.43 39.04
CA ASN A 198 46.91 -25.96 40.34
C ASN A 198 48.44 -25.81 40.40
N ASN A 199 48.90 -24.72 40.95
CA ASN A 199 49.95 -24.63 41.95
C ASN A 199 49.79 -23.32 42.75
#